data_cb2d411ee71fc5e6bde8652f1cb723a0
#
_entry.id   cb2d411ee71fc5e6bde8652f1cb723a0
#
_cell.length_a   1.000
_cell.length_b   1.000
_cell.length_c   1.000
_cell.angle_alpha   90.00
_cell.angle_beta   90.00
_cell.angle_gamma   90.00
#
_symmetry.space_group_name_H-M   'P 1'
#
loop_
_entity.id
_entity.type
_entity.pdbx_description
1 polymer ?
#
loop_
_entity_poly.entity_id
_entity_poly.type
_entity_poly.pdbx_seq_one_letter_code
_entity_poly.pdbx_strand_id
1 'polypeptide(L)'
;VVKGTAVYTSSFRPPTETLTNITNTKLLFAQGSSTTSATVIPSGKSINDNGVVTHSTDSPFDDSDGFKFGEDSDKNIIKCGSYTGNGDATNGTRVYLGFEPQWLLIKSTGFTEHWHCFDCMRGMVSGGGNDMRLEVNYATTEYAAADFIDIHPDGFTSLFNPNVNKNNENFVYVAVRRSDGLVGKPTESGTDVFTTTTGLNSSVLEYVSGFVTDFAIARTPSGTGNWFTSARLIQRYFLKTNETNSESLSGSGNTQFEFDSNVGWSTQAWGTNYQSWMWKRHAGLDVVTYTGVSGTQTRAHSLGVTPEMIWVKCRTGGSDQWCVGHKDLTGGWTSNH
;
A
#
# COMPACT_ATOMS: atom_id res chain seq x y z
N VAL A 1 -4.94 -23.34 -24.11
CA VAL A 1 -4.97 -23.46 -25.58
C VAL A 1 -3.89 -24.44 -26.05
N VAL A 2 -4.24 -25.35 -26.93
CA VAL A 2 -3.28 -26.27 -27.59
C VAL A 2 -3.21 -25.94 -29.07
N LYS A 3 -2.02 -25.74 -29.57
CA LYS A 3 -1.73 -25.43 -30.98
C LYS A 3 -1.00 -26.60 -31.62
N GLY A 4 -1.22 -26.80 -32.94
CA GLY A 4 -0.48 -27.76 -33.73
C GLY A 4 0.92 -27.29 -34.13
N THR A 5 1.24 -26.02 -33.91
CA THR A 5 2.55 -25.39 -34.18
C THR A 5 2.89 -24.44 -33.05
N ALA A 6 4.18 -24.22 -32.81
CA ALA A 6 4.63 -23.22 -31.84
C ALA A 6 4.21 -21.82 -32.29
N VAL A 7 3.62 -21.06 -31.40
CA VAL A 7 3.19 -19.68 -31.64
C VAL A 7 4.30 -18.71 -31.16
N TYR A 8 4.97 -19.08 -30.07
CA TYR A 8 6.06 -18.28 -29.49
C TYR A 8 7.35 -19.09 -29.57
N THR A 9 8.34 -18.56 -30.23
CA THR A 9 9.66 -19.19 -30.42
C THR A 9 10.78 -18.43 -29.71
N SER A 10 10.44 -17.37 -29.01
CA SER A 10 11.33 -16.55 -28.17
C SER A 10 10.58 -16.06 -26.95
N SER A 11 11.23 -15.29 -26.09
CA SER A 11 10.56 -14.61 -24.95
C SER A 11 9.40 -13.77 -25.44
N PHE A 12 8.26 -13.85 -24.76
CA PHE A 12 7.04 -13.13 -25.12
C PHE A 12 6.33 -12.63 -23.86
N ARG A 13 5.44 -11.65 -24.03
CA ARG A 13 4.49 -11.27 -23.00
C ARG A 13 3.29 -12.20 -23.06
N PRO A 14 2.80 -12.73 -21.92
CA PRO A 14 1.53 -13.44 -21.89
C PRO A 14 0.40 -12.58 -22.48
N PRO A 15 -0.58 -13.20 -23.18
CA PRO A 15 -1.75 -12.47 -23.65
C PRO A 15 -2.52 -11.84 -22.48
N THR A 16 -2.93 -10.60 -22.65
CA THR A 16 -3.77 -9.86 -21.69
C THR A 16 -5.24 -9.84 -22.09
N GLU A 17 -5.56 -10.43 -23.23
CA GLU A 17 -6.92 -10.52 -23.77
C GLU A 17 -7.35 -11.98 -23.91
N THR A 18 -8.65 -12.19 -23.98
CA THR A 18 -9.23 -13.51 -24.22
C THR A 18 -8.66 -14.14 -25.50
N LEU A 19 -8.14 -15.35 -25.36
CA LEU A 19 -7.55 -16.07 -26.48
C LEU A 19 -8.60 -16.40 -27.53
N THR A 20 -8.28 -16.15 -28.79
CA THR A 20 -9.16 -16.41 -29.93
C THR A 20 -8.75 -17.65 -30.72
N ASN A 21 -9.68 -18.20 -31.49
CA ASN A 21 -9.39 -19.26 -32.43
C ASN A 21 -8.59 -18.70 -33.61
N ILE A 22 -7.35 -19.14 -33.76
CA ILE A 22 -6.48 -18.82 -34.90
C ILE A 22 -6.07 -20.09 -35.63
N THR A 23 -5.48 -19.96 -36.81
CA THR A 23 -5.00 -21.08 -37.62
C THR A 23 -4.20 -22.09 -36.78
N ASN A 24 -4.50 -23.38 -36.98
CA ASN A 24 -3.90 -24.51 -36.24
C ASN A 24 -4.25 -24.61 -34.75
N THR A 25 -5.29 -23.91 -34.25
CA THR A 25 -5.82 -24.18 -32.92
C THR A 25 -6.39 -25.59 -32.88
N LYS A 26 -5.95 -26.41 -31.94
CA LYS A 26 -6.42 -27.80 -31.76
C LYS A 26 -7.36 -27.93 -30.56
N LEU A 27 -7.16 -27.12 -29.53
CA LEU A 27 -8.04 -27.05 -28.38
C LEU A 27 -8.06 -25.62 -27.84
N LEU A 28 -9.25 -25.10 -27.65
CA LEU A 28 -9.52 -23.80 -27.03
C LEU A 28 -10.74 -23.96 -26.11
N PHE A 29 -10.51 -24.00 -24.80
CA PHE A 29 -11.54 -24.19 -23.79
C PHE A 29 -11.38 -23.19 -22.65
N ALA A 30 -12.27 -23.24 -21.68
CA ALA A 30 -12.31 -22.33 -20.54
C ALA A 30 -12.50 -20.85 -20.95
N GLN A 31 -13.35 -20.61 -21.96
CA GLN A 31 -13.71 -19.26 -22.44
C GLN A 31 -15.16 -18.88 -22.17
N GLY A 32 -15.86 -19.69 -21.42
CA GLY A 32 -17.27 -19.47 -21.07
C GLY A 32 -17.57 -20.09 -19.71
N SER A 33 -18.81 -19.98 -19.30
CA SER A 33 -19.28 -20.43 -17.98
C SER A 33 -19.40 -21.97 -17.83
N SER A 34 -19.04 -22.73 -18.82
CA SER A 34 -19.12 -24.22 -18.79
C SER A 34 -17.75 -24.83 -18.69
N THR A 35 -17.57 -25.75 -17.74
CA THR A 35 -16.34 -26.54 -17.53
C THR A 35 -16.09 -27.59 -18.62
N THR A 36 -17.12 -27.94 -19.38
CA THR A 36 -17.06 -29.00 -20.40
C THR A 36 -17.21 -28.50 -21.83
N SER A 37 -17.46 -27.20 -22.04
CA SER A 37 -17.56 -26.64 -23.40
C SER A 37 -16.20 -26.10 -23.88
N ALA A 38 -15.95 -26.21 -25.15
CA ALA A 38 -14.77 -25.69 -25.84
C ALA A 38 -15.15 -25.00 -27.14
N THR A 39 -14.51 -23.86 -27.43
CA THR A 39 -14.65 -23.15 -28.70
C THR A 39 -14.04 -23.96 -29.85
N VAL A 40 -12.96 -24.68 -29.56
CA VAL A 40 -12.31 -25.62 -30.50
C VAL A 40 -12.00 -26.90 -29.75
N ILE A 41 -12.38 -28.03 -30.31
CA ILE A 41 -12.07 -29.36 -29.79
C ILE A 41 -11.76 -30.29 -30.94
N PRO A 42 -10.79 -31.24 -30.81
CA PRO A 42 -10.53 -32.23 -31.84
C PRO A 42 -11.75 -33.11 -32.11
N SER A 43 -11.97 -33.44 -33.39
CA SER A 43 -13.10 -34.28 -33.80
C SER A 43 -13.16 -35.61 -33.01
N GLY A 44 -14.35 -35.96 -32.54
CA GLY A 44 -14.59 -37.19 -31.77
C GLY A 44 -14.06 -37.12 -30.30
N LYS A 45 -13.68 -35.97 -29.80
CA LYS A 45 -13.27 -35.77 -28.40
C LYS A 45 -14.32 -34.97 -27.63
N SER A 46 -14.38 -35.23 -26.32
CA SER A 46 -15.20 -34.47 -25.38
C SER A 46 -14.37 -34.10 -24.15
N ILE A 47 -14.80 -33.04 -23.44
CA ILE A 47 -14.24 -32.67 -22.15
C ILE A 47 -15.16 -33.21 -21.06
N ASN A 48 -14.60 -33.99 -20.13
CA ASN A 48 -15.31 -34.48 -18.95
C ASN A 48 -14.64 -33.88 -17.71
N ASP A 49 -15.40 -33.31 -16.81
CA ASP A 49 -14.87 -32.68 -15.61
C ASP A 49 -14.96 -33.56 -14.35
N ASN A 50 -15.56 -34.72 -14.43
CA ASN A 50 -15.77 -35.63 -13.31
C ASN A 50 -16.34 -34.99 -12.01
N GLY A 51 -16.94 -33.82 -12.13
CA GLY A 51 -17.59 -33.14 -11.03
C GLY A 51 -16.67 -32.43 -10.02
N VAL A 52 -15.38 -32.27 -10.33
CA VAL A 52 -14.38 -31.68 -9.41
C VAL A 52 -13.96 -30.27 -9.84
N VAL A 53 -14.22 -29.89 -11.09
CA VAL A 53 -13.81 -28.60 -11.65
C VAL A 53 -14.94 -27.58 -11.52
N THR A 54 -14.65 -26.46 -10.89
CA THR A 54 -15.56 -25.32 -10.82
C THR A 54 -15.12 -24.24 -11.78
N HIS A 55 -16.08 -23.55 -12.39
CA HIS A 55 -15.83 -22.38 -13.21
C HIS A 55 -15.49 -21.20 -12.29
N SER A 56 -14.46 -20.45 -12.66
CA SER A 56 -14.12 -19.15 -12.08
C SER A 56 -13.89 -18.15 -13.18
N THR A 57 -14.30 -16.91 -12.99
CA THR A 57 -13.95 -15.78 -13.84
C THR A 57 -12.59 -15.19 -13.49
N ASP A 58 -11.97 -15.71 -12.43
CA ASP A 58 -10.65 -15.30 -11.98
C ASP A 58 -9.58 -15.69 -13.02
N SER A 59 -8.88 -14.70 -13.54
CA SER A 59 -7.86 -14.87 -14.58
C SER A 59 -6.46 -14.74 -13.96
N PRO A 60 -5.55 -15.68 -14.19
CA PRO A 60 -4.17 -15.55 -13.69
C PRO A 60 -3.37 -14.45 -14.41
N PHE A 61 -3.88 -13.91 -15.51
CA PHE A 61 -3.19 -12.90 -16.32
C PHE A 61 -3.73 -11.51 -16.10
N ASP A 62 -4.98 -11.41 -15.69
CA ASP A 62 -5.67 -10.15 -15.56
C ASP A 62 -6.97 -10.40 -14.79
N ASP A 63 -7.20 -9.66 -13.76
CA ASP A 63 -8.54 -9.28 -13.43
C ASP A 63 -8.92 -8.19 -14.44
N SER A 64 -9.53 -8.59 -15.55
CA SER A 64 -9.98 -7.64 -16.57
C SER A 64 -10.95 -6.61 -16.02
N ASP A 65 -11.55 -6.90 -14.87
CA ASP A 65 -12.36 -5.98 -14.12
C ASP A 65 -11.50 -5.03 -13.26
N GLY A 66 -10.26 -5.38 -12.94
CA GLY A 66 -9.31 -4.55 -12.20
C GLY A 66 -8.73 -3.37 -12.99
N PHE A 67 -8.82 -3.38 -14.30
CA PHE A 67 -8.27 -2.34 -15.18
C PHE A 67 -9.31 -1.60 -16.04
N LYS A 68 -10.57 -1.69 -15.71
CA LYS A 68 -11.61 -0.91 -16.39
C LYS A 68 -11.58 0.54 -15.93
N PHE A 69 -11.55 1.46 -16.88
CA PHE A 69 -11.82 2.87 -16.63
C PHE A 69 -13.34 3.10 -16.80
N GLY A 70 -13.97 3.74 -15.83
CA GLY A 70 -15.41 4.03 -15.83
C GLY A 70 -16.07 3.74 -14.48
N GLU A 71 -17.41 3.74 -14.42
CA GLU A 71 -18.17 3.77 -13.17
C GLU A 71 -17.78 2.71 -12.11
N ASP A 72 -17.31 1.55 -12.53
CA ASP A 72 -16.88 0.49 -11.59
C ASP A 72 -15.37 0.36 -11.42
N SER A 73 -14.57 0.92 -12.32
CA SER A 73 -13.14 0.65 -12.43
C SER A 73 -12.23 1.75 -11.95
N ASP A 74 -12.68 2.99 -11.88
CA ASP A 74 -11.96 4.09 -11.23
C ASP A 74 -11.73 3.82 -9.74
N LYS A 75 -12.51 2.92 -9.15
CA LYS A 75 -12.40 2.48 -7.76
C LYS A 75 -11.13 1.70 -7.44
N ASN A 76 -10.46 1.17 -8.47
CA ASN A 76 -9.39 0.20 -8.23
C ASN A 76 -7.97 0.76 -8.40
N ILE A 77 -7.75 1.71 -9.32
CA ILE A 77 -6.39 2.22 -9.61
C ILE A 77 -6.33 3.75 -9.55
N ILE A 78 -7.22 4.43 -10.27
CA ILE A 78 -7.28 5.89 -10.34
C ILE A 78 -8.70 6.31 -10.03
N LYS A 79 -8.85 7.33 -9.18
CA LYS A 79 -10.15 7.94 -8.89
C LYS A 79 -10.06 9.44 -8.99
N CYS A 80 -10.98 10.02 -9.74
CA CYS A 80 -11.23 11.45 -9.79
C CYS A 80 -12.52 11.75 -9.02
N GLY A 81 -12.56 12.86 -8.33
CA GLY A 81 -13.75 13.25 -7.59
C GLY A 81 -13.64 14.65 -7.01
N SER A 82 -14.60 14.97 -6.16
CA SER A 82 -14.65 16.24 -5.46
C SER A 82 -15.07 16.05 -4.02
N TYR A 83 -14.76 17.03 -3.19
CA TYR A 83 -15.23 17.15 -1.81
C TYR A 83 -15.38 18.61 -1.44
N THR A 84 -16.14 18.86 -0.37
CA THR A 84 -16.27 20.20 0.23
C THR A 84 -15.47 20.25 1.52
N GLY A 85 -14.59 21.22 1.66
CA GLY A 85 -13.79 21.41 2.86
C GLY A 85 -14.67 21.83 4.05
N ASN A 86 -14.29 21.38 5.25
CA ASN A 86 -14.97 21.74 6.50
C ASN A 86 -14.18 22.76 7.35
N GLY A 87 -12.95 23.08 6.95
CA GLY A 87 -12.07 24.04 7.65
C GLY A 87 -11.53 23.57 8.98
N ASP A 88 -11.81 22.35 9.40
CA ASP A 88 -11.35 21.75 10.65
C ASP A 88 -10.01 21.06 10.43
N ALA A 89 -8.96 21.53 11.11
CA ALA A 89 -7.61 20.99 11.00
C ALA A 89 -7.40 19.72 11.86
N THR A 90 -8.34 19.39 12.72
CA THR A 90 -8.27 18.20 13.60
C THR A 90 -9.16 17.08 13.09
N ASN A 91 -10.40 17.43 12.70
CA ASN A 91 -11.40 16.51 12.17
C ASN A 91 -11.72 16.87 10.71
N GLY A 92 -10.71 16.86 9.87
CA GLY A 92 -10.78 17.29 8.49
C GLY A 92 -11.85 16.61 7.64
N THR A 93 -11.92 16.94 6.37
CA THR A 93 -12.89 16.33 5.45
C THR A 93 -12.41 14.94 5.03
N ARG A 94 -13.18 13.92 5.34
CA ARG A 94 -12.95 12.53 4.96
C ARG A 94 -13.37 12.27 3.51
N VAL A 95 -12.47 11.73 2.70
CA VAL A 95 -12.72 11.33 1.31
C VAL A 95 -12.52 9.81 1.16
N TYR A 96 -13.56 9.12 0.70
CA TYR A 96 -13.53 7.68 0.48
C TYR A 96 -13.18 7.35 -0.97
N LEU A 97 -12.08 6.64 -1.15
CA LEU A 97 -11.60 6.20 -2.46
C LEU A 97 -11.93 4.72 -2.73
N GLY A 98 -12.05 3.91 -1.68
CA GLY A 98 -12.09 2.45 -1.75
C GLY A 98 -10.70 1.81 -1.80
N PHE A 99 -9.64 2.63 -1.71
CA PHE A 99 -8.24 2.20 -1.66
C PHE A 99 -7.38 3.24 -0.95
N GLU A 100 -6.19 2.83 -0.52
CA GLU A 100 -5.17 3.72 0.00
C GLU A 100 -4.45 4.43 -1.15
N PRO A 101 -4.42 5.77 -1.16
CA PRO A 101 -3.72 6.51 -2.20
C PRO A 101 -2.19 6.46 -1.97
N GLN A 102 -1.43 6.34 -3.06
CA GLN A 102 0.01 6.61 -3.08
C GLN A 102 0.36 7.98 -3.66
N TRP A 103 -0.55 8.59 -4.40
CA TRP A 103 -0.38 9.91 -5.01
C TRP A 103 -1.71 10.64 -5.06
N LEU A 104 -1.67 11.92 -4.72
CA LEU A 104 -2.82 12.82 -4.72
C LEU A 104 -2.47 14.11 -5.42
N LEU A 105 -3.37 14.58 -6.27
CA LEU A 105 -3.38 15.94 -6.81
C LEU A 105 -4.69 16.58 -6.40
N ILE A 106 -4.62 17.73 -5.72
CA ILE A 106 -5.80 18.42 -5.17
C ILE A 106 -5.81 19.86 -5.64
N LYS A 107 -6.98 20.37 -6.01
CA LYS A 107 -7.19 21.75 -6.47
C LYS A 107 -8.51 22.30 -5.97
N SER A 108 -8.47 23.50 -5.36
CA SER A 108 -9.68 24.28 -5.14
C SER A 108 -10.32 24.72 -6.45
N THR A 109 -11.65 24.65 -6.53
CA THR A 109 -12.44 25.17 -7.65
C THR A 109 -13.08 26.52 -7.36
N GLY A 110 -13.15 26.93 -6.09
CA GLY A 110 -13.88 28.12 -5.66
C GLY A 110 -13.00 29.34 -5.39
N PHE A 111 -11.68 29.18 -5.25
CA PHE A 111 -10.76 30.30 -5.02
C PHE A 111 -9.40 30.08 -5.67
N THR A 112 -8.63 31.17 -5.74
CA THR A 112 -7.27 31.13 -6.31
C THR A 112 -6.35 30.39 -5.35
N GLU A 113 -5.89 29.24 -5.75
CA GLU A 113 -4.96 28.37 -5.03
C GLU A 113 -4.14 27.55 -6.01
N HIS A 114 -3.03 26.97 -5.58
CA HIS A 114 -2.18 26.15 -6.41
C HIS A 114 -2.74 24.72 -6.55
N TRP A 115 -2.16 23.96 -7.49
CA TRP A 115 -2.36 22.52 -7.60
C TRP A 115 -1.41 21.82 -6.63
N HIS A 116 -1.94 21.25 -5.57
CA HIS A 116 -1.17 20.60 -4.53
C HIS A 116 -0.95 19.11 -4.86
N CYS A 117 0.30 18.72 -4.89
CA CYS A 117 0.75 17.36 -5.20
C CYS A 117 1.39 16.72 -3.97
N PHE A 118 0.89 15.55 -3.61
CA PHE A 118 1.38 14.74 -2.51
C PHE A 118 1.67 13.32 -2.99
N ASP A 119 2.64 12.65 -2.38
CA ASP A 119 2.90 11.23 -2.62
C ASP A 119 3.55 10.56 -1.40
N CYS A 120 3.35 9.22 -1.30
CA CYS A 120 3.88 8.46 -0.20
C CYS A 120 5.40 8.24 -0.26
N MET A 121 6.05 8.55 -1.38
CA MET A 121 7.51 8.47 -1.50
C MET A 121 8.20 9.63 -0.82
N ARG A 122 7.69 10.85 -1.00
CA ARG A 122 8.21 12.04 -0.34
C ARG A 122 7.70 12.16 1.10
N GLY A 123 6.49 11.69 1.36
CA GLY A 123 5.84 11.65 2.66
C GLY A 123 4.43 12.19 2.64
N MET A 124 3.45 11.31 2.69
CA MET A 124 2.10 11.55 3.19
C MET A 124 2.01 10.86 4.53
N VAL A 125 2.12 11.62 5.61
CA VAL A 125 2.26 11.07 6.97
C VAL A 125 0.90 11.07 7.65
N SER A 126 0.47 9.94 8.17
CA SER A 126 -0.81 9.84 8.88
C SER A 126 -0.66 10.17 10.35
N GLY A 127 -1.65 10.89 10.91
CA GLY A 127 -1.79 11.10 12.34
C GLY A 127 -0.98 12.26 12.92
N GLY A 128 -0.96 13.41 12.25
CA GLY A 128 -0.42 14.66 12.76
C GLY A 128 1.06 14.91 12.40
N GLY A 129 1.58 14.18 11.43
CA GLY A 129 2.88 14.46 10.85
C GLY A 129 2.81 15.49 9.72
N ASN A 130 3.92 16.17 9.44
CA ASN A 130 3.97 17.10 8.32
C ASN A 130 4.12 16.35 7.00
N ASP A 131 3.32 16.74 6.02
CA ASP A 131 3.38 16.18 4.66
C ASP A 131 4.34 16.95 3.76
N MET A 132 4.93 16.23 2.82
CA MET A 132 5.74 16.80 1.76
C MET A 132 4.83 17.24 0.60
N ARG A 133 4.74 18.55 0.36
CA ARG A 133 3.89 19.14 -0.67
C ARG A 133 4.69 19.82 -1.75
N LEU A 134 4.35 19.56 -3.00
CA LEU A 134 4.75 20.36 -4.16
C LEU A 134 3.56 21.05 -4.80
N GLU A 135 3.81 22.15 -5.48
CA GLU A 135 2.83 22.93 -6.24
C GLU A 135 3.12 22.79 -7.72
N VAL A 136 2.31 22.00 -8.44
CA VAL A 136 2.59 21.60 -9.84
C VAL A 136 2.65 22.78 -10.81
N ASN A 137 1.96 23.86 -10.50
CA ASN A 137 1.89 25.07 -11.31
C ASN A 137 2.77 26.21 -10.79
N TYR A 138 3.67 25.95 -9.84
CA TYR A 138 4.50 27.00 -9.27
C TYR A 138 5.91 26.46 -8.97
N ALA A 139 6.92 27.27 -9.26
CA ALA A 139 8.34 26.88 -9.14
C ALA A 139 8.89 27.16 -7.73
N THR A 140 8.22 26.63 -6.70
CA THR A 140 8.71 26.66 -5.32
C THR A 140 9.43 25.37 -4.94
N THR A 141 10.23 25.46 -3.91
CA THR A 141 10.78 24.29 -3.23
C THR A 141 9.67 23.53 -2.52
N GLU A 142 9.94 22.28 -2.22
CA GLU A 142 9.05 21.45 -1.40
C GLU A 142 8.75 22.08 -0.05
N TYR A 143 7.50 22.00 0.35
CA TYR A 143 7.02 22.50 1.64
C TYR A 143 6.74 21.34 2.58
N ALA A 144 7.33 21.36 3.77
CA ALA A 144 7.33 20.25 4.71
C ALA A 144 6.94 20.67 6.15
N ALA A 145 6.14 21.72 6.31
CA ALA A 145 5.91 22.31 7.64
C ALA A 145 4.44 22.28 8.09
N ALA A 146 3.59 21.45 7.45
CA ALA A 146 2.18 21.32 7.83
C ALA A 146 1.64 19.93 7.55
N ASP A 147 0.64 19.58 8.33
CA ASP A 147 -0.18 18.38 8.17
C ASP A 147 -1.34 18.73 7.21
N PHE A 148 -1.25 18.23 5.98
CA PHE A 148 -2.23 18.48 4.93
C PHE A 148 -3.23 17.33 4.79
N ILE A 149 -2.72 16.10 4.85
CA ILE A 149 -3.43 14.89 4.44
C ILE A 149 -3.12 13.74 5.38
N ASP A 150 -4.13 13.17 5.99
CA ASP A 150 -4.02 11.83 6.60
C ASP A 150 -4.46 10.77 5.61
N ILE A 151 -3.61 9.80 5.29
CA ILE A 151 -3.98 8.66 4.45
C ILE A 151 -4.57 7.51 5.28
N HIS A 152 -5.50 6.78 4.65
CA HIS A 152 -6.20 5.65 5.23
C HIS A 152 -6.28 4.50 4.23
N PRO A 153 -6.54 3.27 4.68
CA PRO A 153 -6.64 2.11 3.77
C PRO A 153 -7.72 2.25 2.69
N ASP A 154 -8.70 3.12 2.89
CA ASP A 154 -9.86 3.31 2.01
C ASP A 154 -10.01 4.76 1.50
N GLY A 155 -9.00 5.62 1.69
CA GLY A 155 -9.03 7.00 1.23
C GLY A 155 -8.09 7.93 1.97
N PHE A 156 -8.49 9.19 2.15
CA PHE A 156 -7.72 10.20 2.87
C PHE A 156 -8.61 11.17 3.65
N THR A 157 -8.02 11.86 4.62
CA THR A 157 -8.62 13.03 5.28
C THR A 157 -7.84 14.27 4.88
N SER A 158 -8.53 15.30 4.44
CA SER A 158 -7.96 16.58 4.11
C SER A 158 -8.05 17.51 5.34
N LEU A 159 -6.93 18.06 5.80
CA LEU A 159 -6.81 18.73 7.08
C LEU A 159 -6.50 20.24 6.94
N PHE A 160 -5.49 20.61 6.18
CA PHE A 160 -4.93 21.95 6.21
C PHE A 160 -5.79 23.01 5.51
N ASN A 161 -6.24 24.00 6.27
CA ASN A 161 -6.96 25.18 5.80
C ASN A 161 -5.96 26.33 5.55
N PRO A 162 -6.01 27.08 4.41
CA PRO A 162 -7.07 27.00 3.37
C PRO A 162 -6.74 26.05 2.20
N ASN A 163 -5.53 25.55 2.09
CA ASN A 163 -4.99 24.97 0.85
C ASN A 163 -5.78 23.78 0.32
N VAL A 164 -6.17 22.87 1.21
CA VAL A 164 -6.86 21.62 0.83
C VAL A 164 -8.16 21.38 1.61
N ASN A 165 -8.50 22.21 2.62
CA ASN A 165 -9.68 21.99 3.48
C ASN A 165 -10.39 23.30 3.89
N LYS A 166 -10.40 24.34 3.05
CA LYS A 166 -11.10 25.59 3.38
C LYS A 166 -12.61 25.36 3.54
N ASN A 167 -13.18 25.90 4.61
CA ASN A 167 -14.59 25.71 4.97
C ASN A 167 -15.55 26.15 3.86
N ASN A 168 -16.51 25.27 3.52
CA ASN A 168 -17.52 25.46 2.47
C ASN A 168 -16.95 25.68 1.05
N GLU A 169 -15.69 25.36 0.81
CA GLU A 169 -15.09 25.43 -0.53
C GLU A 169 -15.02 24.04 -1.18
N ASN A 170 -15.18 24.02 -2.49
CA ASN A 170 -15.12 22.80 -3.26
C ASN A 170 -13.71 22.54 -3.80
N PHE A 171 -13.29 21.32 -3.66
CA PHE A 171 -12.03 20.80 -4.16
C PHE A 171 -12.29 19.64 -5.13
N VAL A 172 -11.47 19.56 -6.15
CA VAL A 172 -11.37 18.38 -7.03
C VAL A 172 -10.06 17.66 -6.76
N TYR A 173 -10.07 16.36 -6.96
CA TYR A 173 -8.86 15.55 -6.77
C TYR A 173 -8.70 14.49 -7.86
N VAL A 174 -7.46 14.09 -8.04
CA VAL A 174 -7.05 12.84 -8.70
C VAL A 174 -6.25 12.04 -7.69
N ALA A 175 -6.63 10.79 -7.47
CA ALA A 175 -5.95 9.86 -6.58
C ALA A 175 -5.48 8.63 -7.35
N VAL A 176 -4.25 8.20 -7.09
CA VAL A 176 -3.69 6.95 -7.63
C VAL A 176 -3.50 5.98 -6.48
N ARG A 177 -4.01 4.77 -6.65
CA ARG A 177 -3.91 3.70 -5.67
C ARG A 177 -2.44 3.33 -5.39
N ARG A 178 -2.17 2.97 -4.16
CA ARG A 178 -0.91 2.36 -3.77
C ARG A 178 -0.63 1.09 -4.60
N SER A 179 0.61 0.97 -5.05
CA SER A 179 1.10 -0.23 -5.73
C SER A 179 1.33 -1.36 -4.72
N ASP A 180 0.29 -2.11 -4.40
CA ASP A 180 0.34 -3.29 -3.55
C ASP A 180 0.48 -4.60 -4.34
N GLY A 181 0.80 -4.50 -5.62
CA GLY A 181 0.60 -5.57 -6.56
C GLY A 181 -0.90 -5.75 -6.82
N LEU A 182 -1.27 -6.69 -7.63
CA LEU A 182 -2.67 -7.11 -7.72
C LEU A 182 -3.07 -7.66 -6.34
N VAL A 183 -4.01 -6.99 -5.70
CA VAL A 183 -4.57 -7.41 -4.42
C VAL A 183 -4.99 -8.88 -4.54
N GLY A 184 -4.46 -9.69 -3.64
CA GLY A 184 -4.76 -11.12 -3.62
C GLY A 184 -3.85 -12.00 -4.50
N LYS A 185 -2.93 -11.45 -5.29
CA LYS A 185 -1.93 -12.26 -5.99
C LYS A 185 -0.77 -12.58 -5.04
N PRO A 186 -0.46 -13.85 -4.75
CA PRO A 186 0.70 -14.21 -3.97
C PRO A 186 1.97 -13.71 -4.64
N THR A 187 2.95 -13.30 -3.86
CA THR A 187 4.29 -13.02 -4.38
C THR A 187 4.93 -14.31 -4.89
N GLU A 188 5.62 -14.24 -6.01
CA GLU A 188 6.28 -15.39 -6.61
C GLU A 188 7.51 -15.84 -5.79
N SER A 189 8.14 -14.91 -5.07
CA SER A 189 9.28 -15.16 -4.20
C SER A 189 9.19 -14.38 -2.90
N GLY A 190 9.59 -15.00 -1.78
CA GLY A 190 9.67 -14.33 -0.49
C GLY A 190 10.68 -13.16 -0.49
N THR A 191 11.68 -13.20 -1.37
CA THR A 191 12.68 -12.13 -1.51
C THR A 191 12.13 -10.87 -2.19
N ASP A 192 10.96 -10.94 -2.80
CA ASP A 192 10.28 -9.79 -3.40
C ASP A 192 9.55 -8.93 -2.37
N VAL A 193 9.40 -9.43 -1.15
CA VAL A 193 8.60 -8.81 -0.07
C VAL A 193 9.28 -8.74 1.26
N PHE A 194 10.37 -9.48 1.45
CA PHE A 194 11.17 -9.47 2.69
C PHE A 194 12.64 -9.61 2.39
N THR A 195 13.45 -8.81 3.04
CA THR A 195 14.90 -8.96 3.04
C THR A 195 15.52 -8.38 4.32
N THR A 196 16.76 -8.70 4.54
CA THR A 196 17.53 -8.21 5.67
C THR A 196 18.93 -7.81 5.21
N THR A 197 19.40 -6.66 5.66
CA THR A 197 20.74 -6.17 5.31
C THR A 197 21.36 -5.35 6.44
N THR A 198 22.68 -5.27 6.41
CA THR A 198 23.46 -4.36 7.26
C THR A 198 23.59 -3.01 6.56
N GLY A 199 23.65 -1.92 7.31
CA GLY A 199 23.79 -0.57 6.75
C GLY A 199 25.06 -0.41 5.91
N LEU A 200 24.96 0.38 4.84
CA LEU A 200 26.05 0.63 3.88
C LEU A 200 26.90 1.85 4.25
N ASN A 201 26.55 2.58 5.31
CA ASN A 201 27.17 3.86 5.66
C ASN A 201 27.04 4.90 4.53
N SER A 202 25.86 4.96 3.90
CA SER A 202 25.54 5.86 2.80
C SER A 202 24.46 6.85 3.26
N SER A 203 24.67 8.13 2.95
CA SER A 203 23.68 9.17 3.23
C SER A 203 22.51 9.20 2.26
N VAL A 204 22.57 8.45 1.17
CA VAL A 204 21.53 8.44 0.12
C VAL A 204 20.62 7.23 0.29
N LEU A 205 21.21 6.06 0.47
CA LEU A 205 20.49 4.80 0.67
C LEU A 205 21.33 3.91 1.57
N GLU A 206 20.86 3.66 2.77
CA GLU A 206 21.64 2.90 3.75
C GLU A 206 21.27 1.43 3.79
N TYR A 207 19.98 1.11 3.67
CA TYR A 207 19.49 -0.26 3.71
C TYR A 207 18.79 -0.59 2.39
N VAL A 208 19.40 -1.48 1.62
CA VAL A 208 18.90 -1.89 0.28
C VAL A 208 18.00 -3.10 0.43
N SER A 209 16.76 -3.00 -0.01
CA SER A 209 15.80 -4.11 -0.03
C SER A 209 15.63 -4.75 -1.40
N GLY A 210 15.85 -3.99 -2.48
CA GLY A 210 15.50 -4.41 -3.83
C GLY A 210 14.02 -4.19 -4.19
N PHE A 211 13.22 -3.71 -3.25
CA PHE A 211 11.80 -3.41 -3.41
C PHE A 211 11.40 -2.17 -2.58
N VAL A 212 10.21 -1.66 -2.81
CA VAL A 212 9.63 -0.58 -2.00
C VAL A 212 9.44 -1.07 -0.56
N THR A 213 10.22 -0.53 0.38
CA THR A 213 10.10 -0.86 1.80
C THR A 213 8.94 -0.09 2.41
N ASP A 214 7.99 -0.78 2.99
CA ASP A 214 6.81 -0.19 3.66
C ASP A 214 6.88 -0.27 5.18
N PHE A 215 7.62 -1.25 5.69
CA PHE A 215 7.84 -1.45 7.12
C PHE A 215 9.28 -1.92 7.37
N ALA A 216 9.90 -1.39 8.38
CA ALA A 216 11.25 -1.79 8.75
C ALA A 216 11.44 -1.88 10.27
N ILE A 217 12.25 -2.83 10.66
CA ILE A 217 12.80 -2.94 12.02
C ILE A 217 14.31 -2.82 11.89
N ALA A 218 14.96 -2.11 12.80
CA ALA A 218 16.40 -2.00 12.81
C ALA A 218 16.97 -2.10 14.24
N ARG A 219 18.13 -2.72 14.36
CA ARG A 219 18.86 -2.86 15.63
C ARG A 219 20.33 -3.06 15.40
N THR A 220 21.16 -2.62 16.35
CA THR A 220 22.56 -3.07 16.41
C THR A 220 22.62 -4.53 16.89
N PRO A 221 23.29 -5.44 16.17
CA PRO A 221 23.47 -6.82 16.60
C PRO A 221 24.41 -6.96 17.78
N SER A 222 25.34 -6.03 17.94
CA SER A 222 26.34 -6.03 19.01
C SER A 222 25.89 -5.15 20.17
N GLY A 223 25.80 -5.73 21.36
CA GLY A 223 25.48 -5.00 22.58
C GLY A 223 24.00 -4.87 22.91
N THR A 224 23.70 -4.12 23.96
CA THR A 224 22.35 -3.81 24.42
C THR A 224 21.84 -2.56 23.70
N GLY A 225 20.78 -2.68 22.95
CA GLY A 225 20.19 -1.56 22.20
C GLY A 225 18.69 -1.73 21.99
N ASN A 226 18.04 -0.64 21.66
CA ASN A 226 16.63 -0.67 21.35
C ASN A 226 16.38 -1.29 19.99
N TRP A 227 15.17 -1.84 19.82
CA TRP A 227 14.62 -2.26 18.57
C TRP A 227 13.81 -1.11 18.00
N PHE A 228 14.31 -0.46 16.98
CA PHE A 228 13.65 0.64 16.31
C PHE A 228 12.75 0.12 15.20
N THR A 229 11.55 0.67 15.05
CA THR A 229 10.63 0.30 13.99
C THR A 229 9.91 1.52 13.45
N SER A 230 9.66 1.48 12.16
CA SER A 230 8.88 2.50 11.47
C SER A 230 8.19 1.91 10.23
N ALA A 231 7.27 2.68 9.69
CA ALA A 231 6.58 2.36 8.45
C ALA A 231 6.51 3.59 7.54
N ARG A 232 6.33 3.36 6.25
CA ARG A 232 6.16 4.44 5.26
C ARG A 232 5.01 5.39 5.62
N LEU A 233 3.95 4.88 6.24
CA LEU A 233 2.79 5.67 6.68
C LEU A 233 3.09 6.64 7.83
N ILE A 234 4.18 6.44 8.55
CA ILE A 234 4.63 7.29 9.68
C ILE A 234 6.03 7.83 9.43
N GLN A 235 6.41 7.98 8.19
CA GLN A 235 7.75 8.37 7.74
C GLN A 235 8.37 9.46 8.62
N ARG A 236 9.65 9.28 8.97
CA ARG A 236 10.42 10.09 9.90
C ARG A 236 10.09 9.88 11.38
N TYR A 237 8.91 9.37 11.71
CA TYR A 237 8.59 8.93 13.07
C TYR A 237 9.00 7.48 13.26
N PHE A 238 9.37 7.14 14.47
CA PHE A 238 9.70 5.77 14.84
C PHE A 238 9.15 5.40 16.21
N LEU A 239 8.95 4.13 16.39
CA LEU A 239 8.61 3.48 17.65
C LEU A 239 9.73 2.53 18.06
N LYS A 240 9.69 2.06 19.30
CA LYS A 240 10.57 1.01 19.78
C LYS A 240 9.72 -0.18 20.21
N THR A 241 10.04 -1.37 19.72
CA THR A 241 9.23 -2.56 20.02
C THR A 241 9.44 -3.06 21.45
N ASN A 242 10.54 -2.68 22.09
CA ASN A 242 10.89 -3.04 23.46
C ASN A 242 10.65 -1.91 24.48
N GLU A 243 9.95 -0.85 24.09
CA GLU A 243 9.58 0.26 24.97
C GLU A 243 8.10 0.61 24.84
N THR A 244 7.58 1.28 25.87
CA THR A 244 6.19 1.72 25.93
C THR A 244 5.99 3.14 25.39
N ASN A 245 7.06 3.88 25.14
CA ASN A 245 7.00 5.27 24.73
C ASN A 245 6.18 5.48 23.47
N SER A 246 5.59 6.68 23.36
CA SER A 246 5.00 7.20 22.14
C SER A 246 6.03 7.27 21.00
N GLU A 247 5.57 7.44 19.78
CA GLU A 247 6.46 7.68 18.66
C GLU A 247 7.32 8.93 18.88
N SER A 248 8.52 8.87 18.36
CA SER A 248 9.46 9.98 18.39
C SER A 248 9.73 10.45 16.98
N LEU A 249 9.64 11.78 16.78
CA LEU A 249 10.20 12.42 15.61
C LEU A 249 11.71 12.52 15.81
N SER A 250 12.45 12.12 14.83
CA SER A 250 13.88 12.33 14.83
C SER A 250 14.21 13.82 14.75
N GLY A 251 14.79 14.35 15.81
CA GLY A 251 15.28 15.73 15.82
C GLY A 251 16.46 15.95 14.87
N SER A 252 16.73 17.20 14.53
CA SER A 252 17.82 17.57 13.63
C SER A 252 19.14 16.90 14.01
N GLY A 253 19.58 15.96 13.18
CA GLY A 253 20.88 15.33 13.26
C GLY A 253 20.91 13.84 13.61
N ASN A 254 19.81 13.19 13.95
CA ASN A 254 19.84 11.78 14.32
C ASN A 254 18.60 11.00 13.91
N THR A 255 18.83 9.85 13.30
CA THR A 255 17.93 8.69 13.27
C THR A 255 16.58 8.93 12.59
N GLN A 256 16.59 9.04 11.30
CA GLN A 256 15.34 9.20 10.54
C GLN A 256 15.09 7.96 9.70
N PHE A 257 13.91 7.39 9.83
CA PHE A 257 13.42 6.42 8.88
C PHE A 257 12.89 7.17 7.65
N GLU A 258 13.70 7.26 6.62
CA GLU A 258 13.33 7.88 5.36
C GLU A 258 13.05 6.80 4.32
N PHE A 259 11.79 6.65 3.95
CA PHE A 259 11.30 5.64 3.00
C PHE A 259 11.10 6.23 1.59
N ASP A 260 11.92 7.16 1.18
CA ASP A 260 11.85 7.88 -0.09
C ASP A 260 12.52 7.16 -1.26
N SER A 261 12.86 5.89 -1.07
CA SER A 261 13.47 5.04 -2.09
C SER A 261 12.55 3.89 -2.54
N ASN A 262 12.64 3.52 -3.83
CA ASN A 262 11.97 2.35 -4.40
C ASN A 262 12.65 1.02 -4.07
N VAL A 263 13.85 1.06 -3.51
CA VAL A 263 14.71 -0.12 -3.32
C VAL A 263 15.28 -0.22 -1.93
N GLY A 264 14.69 0.47 -0.95
CA GLY A 264 15.17 0.45 0.43
C GLY A 264 14.70 1.64 1.25
N TRP A 265 15.45 1.96 2.29
CA TRP A 265 15.24 3.13 3.14
C TRP A 265 16.56 3.67 3.68
N SER A 266 16.55 4.89 4.17
CA SER A 266 17.74 5.57 4.68
C SER A 266 17.57 6.04 6.12
N THR A 267 18.71 6.22 6.77
CA THR A 267 18.86 6.97 8.01
C THR A 267 20.19 7.70 7.96
N GLN A 268 20.29 8.83 8.61
CA GLN A 268 21.54 9.60 8.57
C GLN A 268 22.50 9.26 9.71
N ALA A 269 22.20 8.25 10.55
CA ALA A 269 22.87 8.13 11.83
C ALA A 269 23.43 6.75 12.20
N TRP A 270 23.06 5.64 11.55
CA TRP A 270 23.32 4.32 12.14
C TRP A 270 24.49 3.55 11.52
N GLY A 271 24.85 3.84 10.29
CA GLY A 271 25.99 3.23 9.61
C GLY A 271 25.96 1.69 9.60
N THR A 272 27.11 1.11 9.36
CA THR A 272 27.32 -0.35 9.22
C THR A 272 27.07 -1.16 10.50
N ASN A 273 26.81 -0.50 11.61
CA ASN A 273 26.61 -1.18 12.89
C ASN A 273 25.19 -1.69 13.14
N TYR A 274 24.26 -1.34 12.28
CA TYR A 274 22.88 -1.74 12.40
C TYR A 274 22.48 -2.76 11.33
N GLN A 275 21.64 -3.68 11.73
CA GLN A 275 20.95 -4.63 10.90
C GLN A 275 19.52 -4.14 10.71
N SER A 276 19.01 -4.18 9.48
CA SER A 276 17.61 -3.90 9.16
C SER A 276 16.92 -5.13 8.62
N TRP A 277 15.68 -5.31 9.03
CA TRP A 277 14.69 -6.24 8.48
C TRP A 277 13.63 -5.39 7.79
N MET A 278 13.33 -5.69 6.54
CA MET A 278 12.51 -4.86 5.65
C MET A 278 11.41 -5.67 5.02
N TRP A 279 10.22 -5.11 5.00
CA TRP A 279 9.03 -5.72 4.41
C TRP A 279 8.36 -4.78 3.42
N LYS A 280 7.85 -5.37 2.36
CA LYS A 280 6.88 -4.76 1.46
C LYS A 280 5.48 -5.13 1.90
N ARG A 281 4.53 -4.21 1.82
CA ARG A 281 3.10 -4.50 2.00
C ARG A 281 2.57 -5.28 0.80
N HIS A 282 1.90 -6.38 1.07
CA HIS A 282 1.37 -7.32 0.06
C HIS A 282 0.25 -8.16 0.69
N ALA A 283 -0.28 -9.16 -0.03
CA ALA A 283 -1.36 -10.03 0.49
C ALA A 283 -1.07 -10.73 1.83
N GLY A 284 0.21 -10.86 2.23
CA GLY A 284 0.62 -11.48 3.49
C GLY A 284 1.00 -10.50 4.61
N LEU A 285 1.14 -9.21 4.32
CA LEU A 285 1.50 -8.19 5.31
C LEU A 285 0.90 -6.84 4.96
N ASP A 286 0.23 -6.23 5.92
CA ASP A 286 -0.27 -4.87 5.80
C ASP A 286 0.14 -4.01 7.00
N VAL A 287 0.21 -2.71 6.79
CA VAL A 287 0.41 -1.69 7.82
C VAL A 287 -0.71 -0.69 7.71
N VAL A 288 -1.39 -0.43 8.81
CA VAL A 288 -2.56 0.45 8.88
C VAL A 288 -2.35 1.46 9.99
N THR A 289 -2.63 2.72 9.71
CA THR A 289 -2.73 3.78 10.72
C THR A 289 -4.19 4.17 10.92
N TYR A 290 -4.57 4.52 12.13
CA TYR A 290 -5.93 4.96 12.42
C TYR A 290 -5.99 5.80 13.68
N THR A 291 -7.01 6.65 13.79
CA THR A 291 -7.33 7.37 15.02
C THR A 291 -8.23 6.50 15.90
N GLY A 292 -7.80 6.28 17.13
CA GLY A 292 -8.58 5.56 18.13
C GLY A 292 -9.81 6.39 18.57
N VAL A 293 -10.92 5.69 18.80
CA VAL A 293 -12.12 6.27 19.43
C VAL A 293 -12.55 5.40 20.60
N SER A 294 -13.33 5.93 21.51
CA SER A 294 -13.96 5.13 22.57
C SER A 294 -14.94 4.13 21.97
N GLY A 295 -14.85 2.87 22.39
CA GLY A 295 -15.75 1.79 21.94
C GLY A 295 -15.16 0.97 20.77
N THR A 296 -16.03 0.14 20.17
CA THR A 296 -15.66 -0.76 19.09
C THR A 296 -15.54 -0.01 17.77
N GLN A 297 -14.47 -0.25 17.04
CA GLN A 297 -14.25 0.29 15.69
C GLN A 297 -13.90 -0.82 14.71
N THR A 298 -14.27 -0.62 13.45
CA THR A 298 -13.83 -1.43 12.32
C THR A 298 -12.84 -0.64 11.49
N ARG A 299 -11.73 -1.26 11.14
CA ARG A 299 -10.71 -0.70 10.25
C ARG A 299 -10.45 -1.62 9.07
N ALA A 300 -10.44 -1.05 7.89
CA ALA A 300 -10.09 -1.79 6.67
C ALA A 300 -8.58 -2.08 6.63
N HIS A 301 -8.24 -3.16 5.97
CA HIS A 301 -6.87 -3.54 5.60
C HIS A 301 -6.88 -4.18 4.21
N SER A 302 -5.70 -4.35 3.60
CA SER A 302 -5.56 -4.82 2.21
C SER A 302 -5.22 -6.30 2.08
N LEU A 303 -5.29 -7.10 3.15
CA LEU A 303 -4.89 -8.51 3.11
C LEU A 303 -5.86 -9.40 2.31
N GLY A 304 -7.11 -8.98 2.13
CA GLY A 304 -8.17 -9.79 1.48
C GLY A 304 -8.66 -10.99 2.30
N VAL A 305 -7.97 -11.32 3.40
CA VAL A 305 -8.30 -12.42 4.31
C VAL A 305 -8.16 -11.97 5.76
N THR A 306 -8.75 -12.69 6.69
CA THR A 306 -8.59 -12.42 8.13
C THR A 306 -7.12 -12.55 8.54
N PRO A 307 -6.53 -11.53 9.19
CA PRO A 307 -5.16 -11.61 9.67
C PRO A 307 -4.97 -12.76 10.67
N GLU A 308 -3.85 -13.44 10.62
CA GLU A 308 -3.48 -14.44 11.61
C GLU A 308 -2.77 -13.83 12.83
N MET A 309 -2.10 -12.69 12.63
CA MET A 309 -1.40 -11.95 13.66
C MET A 309 -1.63 -10.45 13.49
N ILE A 310 -1.79 -9.73 14.59
CA ILE A 310 -1.93 -8.27 14.60
C ILE A 310 -1.04 -7.70 15.70
N TRP A 311 -0.28 -6.67 15.36
CA TRP A 311 0.47 -5.84 16.30
C TRP A 311 -0.17 -4.46 16.33
N VAL A 312 -0.49 -3.97 17.52
CA VAL A 312 -1.08 -2.64 17.70
C VAL A 312 -0.24 -1.84 18.69
N LYS A 313 0.04 -0.60 18.34
CA LYS A 313 0.73 0.36 19.19
C LYS A 313 0.06 1.72 19.13
N CYS A 314 -0.21 2.29 20.29
CA CYS A 314 -0.57 3.69 20.39
C CYS A 314 0.66 4.55 20.04
N ARG A 315 0.49 5.44 19.07
CA ARG A 315 1.56 6.30 18.58
C ARG A 315 1.73 7.55 19.42
N THR A 316 0.62 8.09 19.96
CA THR A 316 0.58 9.37 20.66
C THR A 316 -0.03 9.22 22.05
N GLY A 317 0.34 10.08 22.97
CA GLY A 317 -0.41 10.29 24.21
C GLY A 317 -0.18 9.31 25.35
N GLY A 318 0.81 8.42 25.33
CA GLY A 318 0.97 7.55 26.47
C GLY A 318 2.16 6.60 26.48
N SER A 319 2.26 5.86 27.57
CA SER A 319 3.23 4.79 27.77
C SER A 319 2.56 3.42 27.56
N ASP A 320 1.79 3.29 26.46
CA ASP A 320 1.07 2.06 26.16
C ASP A 320 2.01 0.98 25.65
N GLN A 321 1.78 -0.25 26.05
CA GLN A 321 2.51 -1.41 25.56
C GLN A 321 2.12 -1.73 24.10
N TRP A 322 2.93 -2.51 23.43
CA TRP A 322 2.55 -3.19 22.22
C TRP A 322 1.55 -4.28 22.54
N CYS A 323 0.40 -4.24 21.88
CA CYS A 323 -0.60 -5.30 21.97
C CYS A 323 -0.40 -6.25 20.79
N VAL A 324 -0.19 -7.52 21.07
CA VAL A 324 0.00 -8.55 20.05
C VAL A 324 -1.13 -9.56 20.17
N GLY A 325 -1.87 -9.75 19.10
CA GLY A 325 -2.89 -10.80 18.98
C GLY A 325 -2.47 -11.82 17.92
N HIS A 326 -2.77 -13.09 18.15
CA HIS A 326 -2.55 -14.17 17.19
C HIS A 326 -3.68 -15.19 17.29
N LYS A 327 -4.12 -15.75 16.17
CA LYS A 327 -5.26 -16.69 16.13
C LYS A 327 -5.10 -17.91 17.02
N ASP A 328 -3.86 -18.37 17.25
CA ASP A 328 -3.54 -19.58 18.00
C ASP A 328 -3.13 -19.31 19.46
N LEU A 329 -3.21 -18.07 19.95
CA LEU A 329 -3.00 -17.78 21.37
C LEU A 329 -4.17 -18.29 22.21
N THR A 330 -3.86 -18.75 23.43
CA THR A 330 -4.89 -19.13 24.41
C THR A 330 -5.75 -17.91 24.73
N GLY A 331 -7.07 -17.99 24.47
CA GLY A 331 -7.98 -16.85 24.55
C GLY A 331 -8.11 -16.07 23.22
N GLY A 332 -7.40 -16.46 22.19
CA GLY A 332 -7.48 -15.86 20.86
C GLY A 332 -7.18 -14.35 20.87
N TRP A 333 -7.93 -13.58 20.11
CA TRP A 333 -7.78 -12.13 19.97
C TRP A 333 -8.11 -11.32 21.24
N THR A 334 -8.65 -11.94 22.27
CA THR A 334 -9.06 -11.27 23.51
C THR A 334 -7.98 -11.27 24.59
N SER A 335 -6.89 -11.99 24.39
CA SER A 335 -5.79 -12.04 25.35
C SER A 335 -4.78 -10.94 25.03
N ASN A 336 -4.59 -10.00 25.95
CA ASN A 336 -3.50 -9.04 25.90
C ASN A 336 -2.22 -9.75 26.33
N HIS A 337 -1.27 -9.87 25.43
CA HIS A 337 0.07 -10.39 25.71
C HIS A 337 1.12 -9.35 25.36
#